data_6830e55a6c72beeeecca3ed8479085c6
#
_entry.id   6830e55a6c72beeeecca3ed8479085c6
#
_cell.length_a   1.000
_cell.length_b   1.000
_cell.length_c   1.000
_cell.angle_alpha   90.00
_cell.angle_beta   90.00
_cell.angle_gamma   90.00
#
_symmetry.space_group_name_H-M   'P 1'
#
loop_
_entity.id
_entity.type
_entity.pdbx_description
1 polymer ?
#
loop_
_entity_poly.entity_id
_entity_poly.type
_entity_poly.pdbx_seq_one_letter_code
_entity_poly.pdbx_strand_id
1 'polypeptide(L)'
;KKKKKLVVLNQADWERDFKFIVPFFPGMQAENASAPESKKRFQEFRKQILENGAPIAYFAPRGIGLSEWNQNKKKQVQIRRRFYLLGQSLEGMQVWDLRRAIQTLKSLTDSSGAQLTLQASGDAAVLCLYASLFETGIAALELEGLPVSHQQGPALLNVLRYLDLPQTLAMAATRSPVVLTK
;
A
#
# COMPACT_ATOMS: atom_id res chain seq x y z
N LYS A 1 6.71 -17.94 15.63
CA LYS A 1 5.47 -17.34 15.06
C LYS A 1 5.70 -17.14 13.57
N LYS A 2 4.74 -17.57 12.71
CA LYS A 2 4.84 -17.34 11.26
C LYS A 2 4.77 -15.84 10.97
N LYS A 3 5.77 -15.30 10.29
CA LYS A 3 5.77 -13.90 9.80
C LYS A 3 4.99 -13.83 8.50
N LYS A 4 4.21 -12.78 8.32
CA LYS A 4 3.49 -12.46 7.08
C LYS A 4 3.79 -11.01 6.72
N LYS A 5 3.84 -10.73 5.44
CA LYS A 5 4.09 -9.37 4.95
C LYS A 5 2.94 -8.92 4.06
N LEU A 6 2.45 -7.72 4.27
CA LEU A 6 1.56 -7.01 3.36
C LEU A 6 2.33 -5.84 2.74
N VAL A 7 2.56 -5.93 1.46
CA VAL A 7 3.20 -4.88 0.66
C VAL A 7 2.11 -4.03 0.03
N VAL A 8 2.08 -2.75 0.38
CA VAL A 8 1.11 -1.79 -0.13
C VAL A 8 1.74 -1.01 -1.27
N LEU A 9 1.15 -1.12 -2.45
CA LEU A 9 1.67 -0.55 -3.68
C LEU A 9 1.23 0.91 -3.83
N ASN A 10 2.14 1.75 -4.28
CA ASN A 10 1.84 3.05 -4.85
C ASN A 10 1.82 2.99 -6.39
N GLN A 11 1.51 4.09 -7.06
CA GLN A 11 1.46 4.13 -8.53
C GLN A 11 2.84 3.89 -9.18
N ALA A 12 3.92 4.33 -8.55
CA ALA A 12 5.26 4.12 -9.07
C ALA A 12 5.67 2.63 -9.00
N ASP A 13 5.35 1.94 -7.90
CA ASP A 13 5.58 0.49 -7.76
C ASP A 13 4.78 -0.29 -8.80
N TRP A 14 3.52 0.12 -9.03
CA TRP A 14 2.69 -0.48 -10.06
C TRP A 14 3.32 -0.34 -11.44
N GLU A 15 3.69 0.89 -11.83
CA GLU A 15 4.25 1.19 -13.15
C GLU A 15 5.61 0.55 -13.37
N ARG A 16 6.44 0.48 -12.32
CA ARG A 16 7.77 -0.09 -12.40
C ARG A 16 7.76 -1.61 -12.56
N ASP A 17 6.94 -2.30 -11.77
CA ASP A 17 7.04 -3.75 -11.62
C ASP A 17 5.71 -4.48 -11.85
N PHE A 18 4.64 -4.06 -11.16
CA PHE A 18 3.43 -4.87 -11.05
C PHE A 18 2.63 -5.00 -12.34
N LYS A 19 2.59 -3.98 -13.19
CA LYS A 19 1.92 -4.05 -14.49
C LYS A 19 2.47 -5.16 -15.40
N PHE A 20 3.74 -5.54 -15.21
CA PHE A 20 4.39 -6.60 -15.99
C PHE A 20 4.15 -8.00 -15.43
N ILE A 21 3.88 -8.12 -14.13
CA ILE A 21 3.73 -9.42 -13.47
C ILE A 21 2.27 -9.82 -13.25
N VAL A 22 1.36 -8.86 -13.12
CA VAL A 22 -0.09 -9.11 -12.94
C VAL A 22 -0.70 -10.05 -13.99
N PRO A 23 -0.31 -9.99 -15.29
CA PRO A 23 -0.84 -10.90 -16.31
C PRO A 23 -0.63 -12.39 -16.03
N PHE A 24 0.31 -12.75 -15.15
CA PHE A 24 0.62 -14.13 -14.80
C PHE A 24 -0.17 -14.65 -13.60
N PHE A 25 -0.94 -13.79 -12.92
CA PHE A 25 -1.79 -14.26 -11.82
C PHE A 25 -3.09 -14.88 -12.34
N PRO A 26 -3.57 -15.96 -11.70
CA PRO A 26 -4.82 -16.59 -12.07
C PRO A 26 -5.99 -15.59 -12.06
N GLY A 27 -6.80 -15.60 -13.11
CA GLY A 27 -7.94 -14.69 -13.27
C GLY A 27 -7.60 -13.27 -13.73
N MET A 28 -6.32 -12.95 -13.90
CA MET A 28 -5.85 -11.66 -14.41
C MET A 28 -5.36 -11.83 -15.85
N GLN A 29 -6.27 -11.91 -16.81
CA GLN A 29 -5.89 -11.92 -18.23
C GLN A 29 -5.54 -10.49 -18.68
N ALA A 30 -4.30 -10.27 -19.08
CA ALA A 30 -3.86 -9.03 -19.71
C ALA A 30 -3.14 -9.35 -21.03
N GLU A 31 -3.34 -8.52 -22.02
CA GLU A 31 -2.83 -8.69 -23.40
C GLU A 31 -1.30 -8.80 -23.47
N ASN A 32 -0.58 -8.38 -22.45
CA ASN A 32 0.89 -8.29 -22.44
C ASN A 32 1.62 -9.48 -21.76
N ALA A 33 0.92 -10.57 -21.40
CA ALA A 33 1.56 -11.74 -20.76
C ALA A 33 2.62 -12.43 -21.65
N SER A 34 2.52 -12.28 -22.96
CA SER A 34 3.46 -12.89 -23.92
C SER A 34 4.76 -12.12 -24.12
N ALA A 35 4.84 -10.86 -23.67
CA ALA A 35 6.01 -10.02 -23.86
C ALA A 35 7.25 -10.59 -23.14
N PRO A 36 8.42 -10.65 -23.79
CA PRO A 36 9.66 -11.21 -23.20
C PRO A 36 10.04 -10.52 -21.89
N GLU A 37 9.87 -9.21 -21.81
CA GLU A 37 10.15 -8.42 -20.60
C GLU A 37 9.24 -8.82 -19.43
N SER A 38 7.95 -9.02 -19.67
CA SER A 38 7.00 -9.45 -18.66
C SER A 38 7.36 -10.83 -18.09
N LYS A 39 7.75 -11.77 -18.97
CA LYS A 39 8.21 -13.10 -18.54
C LYS A 39 9.45 -13.04 -17.68
N LYS A 40 10.45 -12.22 -18.08
CA LYS A 40 11.68 -12.04 -17.29
C LYS A 40 11.38 -11.46 -15.91
N ARG A 41 10.62 -10.38 -15.83
CA ARG A 41 10.23 -9.75 -14.56
C ARG A 41 9.42 -10.69 -13.65
N PHE A 42 8.51 -11.47 -14.22
CA PHE A 42 7.77 -12.48 -13.46
C PHE A 42 8.68 -13.58 -12.90
N GLN A 43 9.68 -14.04 -13.63
CA GLN A 43 10.65 -15.01 -13.14
C GLN A 43 11.49 -14.44 -12.00
N GLU A 44 11.99 -13.21 -12.12
CA GLU A 44 12.72 -12.51 -11.06
C GLU A 44 11.86 -12.33 -9.80
N PHE A 45 10.62 -11.89 -9.97
CA PHE A 45 9.65 -11.76 -8.89
C PHE A 45 9.38 -13.10 -8.17
N ARG A 46 9.16 -14.17 -8.95
CA ARG A 46 8.96 -15.52 -8.41
C ARG A 46 10.17 -15.99 -7.60
N LYS A 47 11.38 -15.73 -8.10
CA LYS A 47 12.62 -16.07 -7.38
C LYS A 47 12.70 -15.34 -6.05
N GLN A 48 12.45 -14.04 -6.02
CA GLN A 48 12.44 -13.23 -4.80
C GLN A 48 11.43 -13.73 -3.76
N ILE A 49 10.22 -14.12 -4.20
CA ILE A 49 9.20 -14.68 -3.29
C ILE A 49 9.65 -16.01 -2.70
N LEU A 50 10.24 -16.90 -3.50
CA LEU A 50 10.71 -18.19 -3.04
C LEU A 50 11.88 -18.06 -2.05
N GLU A 51 12.79 -17.11 -2.28
CA GLU A 51 13.92 -16.83 -1.38
C GLU A 51 13.49 -16.21 -0.05
N ASN A 52 12.38 -15.47 -0.03
CA ASN A 52 11.90 -14.78 1.17
C ASN A 52 11.31 -15.73 2.23
N GLY A 53 10.86 -16.91 1.83
CA GLY A 53 10.40 -17.97 2.73
C GLY A 53 9.16 -17.66 3.58
N ALA A 54 8.61 -16.44 3.48
CA ALA A 54 7.42 -15.99 4.20
C ALA A 54 6.29 -15.64 3.22
N PRO A 55 5.02 -15.88 3.56
CA PRO A 55 3.89 -15.45 2.76
C PRO A 55 3.86 -13.93 2.60
N ILE A 56 3.76 -13.47 1.36
CA ILE A 56 3.65 -12.04 1.01
C ILE A 56 2.31 -11.83 0.30
N ALA A 57 1.54 -10.86 0.78
CA ALA A 57 0.37 -10.33 0.10
C ALA A 57 0.71 -8.96 -0.49
N TYR A 58 0.27 -8.72 -1.72
CA TYR A 58 0.40 -7.42 -2.37
C TYR A 58 -0.98 -6.78 -2.48
N PHE A 59 -1.05 -5.51 -2.16
CA PHE A 59 -2.30 -4.76 -2.15
C PHE A 59 -2.14 -3.43 -2.89
N ALA A 60 -2.93 -3.23 -3.93
CA ALA A 60 -3.08 -1.95 -4.62
C ALA A 60 -4.39 -1.30 -4.15
N PRO A 61 -4.35 -0.18 -3.42
CA PRO A 61 -5.57 0.52 -3.03
C PRO A 61 -6.28 1.14 -4.22
N ARG A 62 -7.53 1.57 -4.04
CA ARG A 62 -8.33 2.21 -5.10
C ARG A 62 -7.57 3.33 -5.80
N GLY A 63 -7.75 3.44 -7.09
CA GLY A 63 -7.08 4.43 -7.93
C GLY A 63 -5.63 4.09 -8.27
N ILE A 64 -5.14 2.91 -7.88
CA ILE A 64 -3.81 2.39 -8.23
C ILE A 64 -3.98 1.19 -9.17
N GLY A 65 -3.20 1.19 -10.25
CA GLY A 65 -3.13 0.06 -11.17
C GLY A 65 -4.46 -0.29 -11.82
N LEU A 66 -4.92 -1.53 -11.68
CA LEU A 66 -6.18 -2.00 -12.32
C LEU A 66 -7.44 -1.26 -11.85
N SER A 67 -7.38 -0.59 -10.71
CA SER A 67 -8.47 0.21 -10.18
C SER A 67 -8.35 1.71 -10.51
N GLU A 68 -7.42 2.09 -11.39
CA GLU A 68 -7.26 3.46 -11.84
C GLU A 68 -8.45 3.91 -12.69
N TRP A 69 -9.08 5.01 -12.31
CA TRP A 69 -10.29 5.51 -13.00
C TRP A 69 -10.02 6.15 -14.35
N ASN A 70 -8.86 6.78 -14.49
CA ASN A 70 -8.51 7.50 -15.72
C ASN A 70 -7.03 7.88 -15.74
N GLN A 71 -6.35 7.59 -16.83
CA GLN A 71 -4.92 7.94 -17.00
C GLN A 71 -4.71 9.44 -17.33
N ASN A 72 -5.76 10.19 -17.66
CA ASN A 72 -5.65 11.60 -17.95
C ASN A 72 -5.55 12.41 -16.64
N LYS A 73 -4.40 13.04 -16.40
CA LYS A 73 -4.10 13.83 -15.19
C LYS A 73 -5.15 14.91 -14.90
N LYS A 74 -5.68 15.59 -15.91
CA LYS A 74 -6.73 16.62 -15.73
C LYS A 74 -8.01 16.00 -15.18
N LYS A 75 -8.41 14.83 -15.68
CA LYS A 75 -9.58 14.10 -15.18
C LYS A 75 -9.38 13.58 -13.77
N GLN A 76 -8.19 13.09 -13.45
CA GLN A 76 -7.85 12.69 -12.07
C GLN A 76 -7.99 13.85 -11.08
N VAL A 77 -7.52 15.06 -11.44
CA VAL A 77 -7.72 16.26 -10.61
C VAL A 77 -9.21 16.58 -10.42
N GLN A 78 -10.01 16.46 -11.47
CA GLN A 78 -11.46 16.71 -11.37
C GLN A 78 -12.15 15.68 -10.45
N ILE A 79 -11.76 14.40 -10.53
CA ILE A 79 -12.29 13.34 -9.68
C ILE A 79 -11.92 13.65 -8.20
N ARG A 80 -10.67 14.00 -7.90
CA ARG A 80 -10.24 14.38 -6.55
C ARG A 80 -11.02 15.59 -6.00
N ARG A 81 -11.25 16.61 -6.80
CA ARG A 81 -12.07 17.77 -6.41
C ARG A 81 -13.49 17.37 -6.00
N ARG A 82 -14.12 16.42 -6.70
CA ARG A 82 -15.44 15.90 -6.34
C ARG A 82 -15.43 15.21 -4.98
N PHE A 83 -14.38 14.43 -4.67
CA PHE A 83 -14.24 13.84 -3.33
C PHE A 83 -14.13 14.91 -2.25
N TYR A 84 -13.37 15.97 -2.47
CA TYR A 84 -13.26 17.08 -1.51
C TYR A 84 -14.60 17.77 -1.25
N LEU A 85 -15.45 17.93 -2.27
CA LEU A 85 -16.79 18.46 -2.10
C LEU A 85 -17.69 17.58 -1.22
N LEU A 86 -17.41 16.28 -1.16
CA LEU A 86 -18.09 15.32 -0.30
C LEU A 86 -17.43 15.16 1.07
N GLY A 87 -16.46 16.00 1.41
CA GLY A 87 -15.72 15.90 2.66
C GLY A 87 -14.77 14.70 2.75
N GLN A 88 -14.32 14.18 1.60
CA GLN A 88 -13.43 13.02 1.52
C GLN A 88 -12.18 13.36 0.73
N SER A 89 -11.12 12.55 0.91
CA SER A 89 -9.96 12.52 0.02
C SER A 89 -9.75 11.11 -0.50
N LEU A 90 -9.13 10.98 -1.67
CA LEU A 90 -8.75 9.68 -2.21
C LEU A 90 -7.90 8.91 -1.19
N GLU A 91 -6.94 9.58 -0.60
CA GLU A 91 -5.98 9.00 0.34
C GLU A 91 -6.68 8.54 1.64
N GLY A 92 -7.66 9.28 2.13
CA GLY A 92 -8.48 8.84 3.26
C GLY A 92 -9.27 7.57 2.97
N MET A 93 -9.81 7.47 1.75
CA MET A 93 -10.48 6.25 1.29
C MET A 93 -9.49 5.09 1.09
N GLN A 94 -8.27 5.36 0.65
CA GLN A 94 -7.21 4.34 0.53
C GLN A 94 -6.77 3.80 1.89
N VAL A 95 -6.69 4.65 2.93
CA VAL A 95 -6.47 4.20 4.32
C VAL A 95 -7.58 3.24 4.74
N TRP A 96 -8.84 3.55 4.42
CA TRP A 96 -9.97 2.65 4.71
C TRP A 96 -9.84 1.30 3.98
N ASP A 97 -9.48 1.31 2.69
CA ASP A 97 -9.26 0.09 1.90
C ASP A 97 -8.16 -0.77 2.51
N LEU A 98 -7.04 -0.14 2.89
CA LEU A 98 -5.92 -0.83 3.53
C LEU A 98 -6.33 -1.47 4.86
N ARG A 99 -7.12 -0.78 5.67
CA ARG A 99 -7.67 -1.35 6.91
C ARG A 99 -8.50 -2.61 6.61
N ARG A 100 -9.35 -2.58 5.56
CA ARG A 100 -10.12 -3.76 5.15
C ARG A 100 -9.24 -4.89 4.66
N ALA A 101 -8.20 -4.59 3.89
CA ALA A 101 -7.21 -5.60 3.46
C ALA A 101 -6.52 -6.26 4.67
N ILE A 102 -6.10 -5.47 5.67
CA ILE A 102 -5.51 -5.98 6.91
C ILE A 102 -6.49 -6.91 7.65
N GLN A 103 -7.74 -6.50 7.80
CA GLN A 103 -8.78 -7.28 8.48
C GLN A 103 -9.05 -8.60 7.73
N THR A 104 -9.16 -8.54 6.40
CA THR A 104 -9.35 -9.74 5.55
C THR A 104 -8.17 -10.70 5.67
N LEU A 105 -6.93 -10.19 5.62
CA LEU A 105 -5.76 -11.05 5.80
C LEU A 105 -5.71 -11.72 7.18
N LYS A 106 -6.20 -11.06 8.20
CA LYS A 106 -6.31 -11.64 9.54
C LYS A 106 -7.37 -12.73 9.59
N SER A 107 -8.53 -12.54 8.92
CA SER A 107 -9.62 -13.53 8.91
C SER A 107 -9.32 -14.77 8.07
N LEU A 108 -8.59 -14.61 6.96
CA LEU A 108 -8.19 -15.72 6.08
C LEU A 108 -7.14 -16.66 6.69
N THR A 109 -6.58 -16.26 7.81
CA THR A 109 -5.50 -17.01 8.41
C THR A 109 -5.95 -17.57 9.74
N ASP A 110 -6.29 -18.86 9.78
CA ASP A 110 -6.56 -19.67 11.00
C ASP A 110 -5.43 -19.67 12.04
N SER A 111 -4.46 -18.84 11.89
CA SER A 111 -3.30 -18.77 12.75
C SER A 111 -3.44 -17.61 13.74
N SER A 112 -4.15 -17.86 14.82
CA SER A 112 -3.95 -17.15 16.09
C SER A 112 -2.45 -17.01 16.35
N GLY A 113 -1.86 -15.83 16.05
CA GLY A 113 -0.48 -15.51 16.34
C GLY A 113 0.45 -15.22 15.14
N ALA A 114 -0.03 -15.16 13.90
CA ALA A 114 0.78 -14.67 12.80
C ALA A 114 1.08 -13.17 12.97
N GLN A 115 2.35 -12.82 12.86
CA GLN A 115 2.82 -11.44 12.95
C GLN A 115 2.73 -10.80 11.55
N LEU A 116 1.91 -9.76 11.40
CA LEU A 116 1.75 -9.02 10.15
C LEU A 116 2.69 -7.81 10.12
N THR A 117 3.61 -7.79 9.16
CA THR A 117 4.42 -6.61 8.84
C THR A 117 3.80 -5.87 7.66
N LEU A 118 3.65 -4.56 7.76
CA LEU A 118 3.27 -3.71 6.63
C LEU A 118 4.53 -3.12 6.00
N GLN A 119 4.63 -3.22 4.68
CA GLN A 119 5.72 -2.63 3.91
C GLN A 119 5.15 -1.70 2.84
N ALA A 120 5.72 -0.51 2.71
CA ALA A 120 5.31 0.45 1.68
C ALA A 120 6.37 1.51 1.44
N SER A 121 6.27 2.21 0.29
CA SER A 121 7.14 3.32 -0.08
C SER A 121 6.35 4.60 -0.41
N GLY A 122 6.96 5.77 -0.21
CA GLY A 122 6.41 7.07 -0.56
C GLY A 122 5.03 7.32 0.04
N ASP A 123 4.06 7.68 -0.79
CA ASP A 123 2.68 7.97 -0.35
C ASP A 123 2.00 6.77 0.30
N ALA A 124 2.29 5.54 -0.17
CA ALA A 124 1.74 4.33 0.45
C ALA A 124 2.30 4.09 1.86
N ALA A 125 3.52 4.57 2.17
CA ALA A 125 4.07 4.51 3.52
C ALA A 125 3.22 5.33 4.50
N VAL A 126 2.71 6.49 4.07
CA VAL A 126 1.78 7.31 4.87
C VAL A 126 0.46 6.57 5.10
N LEU A 127 -0.08 5.88 4.08
CA LEU A 127 -1.30 5.09 4.25
C LEU A 127 -1.11 3.97 5.29
N CYS A 128 0.04 3.27 5.24
CA CYS A 128 0.40 2.25 6.23
C CYS A 128 0.51 2.84 7.64
N LEU A 129 1.14 4.00 7.76
CA LEU A 129 1.28 4.71 9.02
C LEU A 129 -0.10 4.99 9.65
N TYR A 130 -1.02 5.58 8.89
CA TYR A 130 -2.38 5.85 9.38
C TYR A 130 -3.18 4.58 9.65
N ALA A 131 -3.14 3.58 8.77
CA ALA A 131 -3.85 2.33 8.98
C ALA A 131 -3.42 1.64 10.29
N SER A 132 -2.13 1.72 10.64
CA SER A 132 -1.58 1.15 11.86
C SER A 132 -2.14 1.76 13.15
N LEU A 133 -2.60 3.00 13.10
CA LEU A 133 -3.23 3.65 14.27
C LEU A 133 -4.62 3.08 14.58
N PHE A 134 -5.28 2.49 13.61
CA PHE A 134 -6.63 1.96 13.74
C PHE A 134 -6.70 0.44 13.85
N GLU A 135 -5.64 -0.26 13.44
CA GLU A 135 -5.62 -1.72 13.40
C GLU A 135 -4.65 -2.28 14.45
N THR A 136 -5.10 -3.27 15.21
CA THR A 136 -4.28 -3.99 16.20
C THR A 136 -3.50 -5.13 15.55
N GLY A 137 -2.48 -5.66 16.25
CA GLY A 137 -1.76 -6.88 15.81
C GLY A 137 -0.87 -6.69 14.59
N ILE A 138 -0.44 -5.45 14.31
CA ILE A 138 0.63 -5.14 13.37
C ILE A 138 1.95 -5.31 14.12
N ALA A 139 2.82 -6.18 13.60
CA ALA A 139 4.08 -6.54 14.24
C ALA A 139 5.19 -5.54 13.96
N ALA A 140 5.20 -4.96 12.77
CA ALA A 140 6.16 -3.93 12.37
C ALA A 140 5.66 -3.13 11.16
N LEU A 141 6.21 -1.94 11.00
CA LEU A 141 6.09 -1.09 9.80
C LEU A 141 7.47 -0.97 9.16
N GLU A 142 7.59 -1.29 7.88
CA GLU A 142 8.77 -1.08 7.05
C GLU A 142 8.42 -0.01 6.01
N LEU A 143 8.87 1.21 6.24
CA LEU A 143 8.47 2.39 5.47
C LEU A 143 9.68 3.01 4.78
N GLU A 144 9.62 3.10 3.44
CA GLU A 144 10.67 3.69 2.62
C GLU A 144 10.23 5.05 2.08
N GLY A 145 11.15 6.03 2.10
CA GLY A 145 10.88 7.34 1.52
C GLY A 145 9.66 8.04 2.12
N LEU A 146 9.41 7.90 3.44
CA LEU A 146 8.30 8.57 4.11
C LEU A 146 8.47 10.10 4.01
N PRO A 147 7.47 10.87 3.51
CA PRO A 147 7.53 12.32 3.49
C PRO A 147 7.70 12.91 4.89
N VAL A 148 8.35 14.05 4.99
CA VAL A 148 8.55 14.73 6.31
C VAL A 148 7.31 15.47 6.80
N SER A 149 6.38 15.81 5.89
CA SER A 149 5.15 16.53 6.21
C SER A 149 4.06 16.23 5.20
N HIS A 150 2.80 16.35 5.61
CA HIS A 150 1.64 16.29 4.71
C HIS A 150 1.62 17.38 3.64
N GLN A 151 2.44 18.43 3.76
CA GLN A 151 2.62 19.40 2.67
C GLN A 151 3.32 18.79 1.44
N GLN A 152 4.07 17.71 1.63
CA GLN A 152 4.81 16.99 0.59
C GLN A 152 4.25 15.59 0.32
N GLY A 153 3.28 15.15 1.10
CA GLY A 153 2.71 13.81 1.05
C GLY A 153 1.24 13.79 0.64
N PRO A 154 0.58 12.66 0.89
CA PRO A 154 -0.81 12.46 0.52
C PRO A 154 -1.75 13.43 1.23
N ALA A 155 -2.77 13.88 0.51
CA ALA A 155 -3.74 14.86 1.00
C ALA A 155 -4.81 14.21 1.88
N LEU A 156 -4.70 14.38 3.19
CA LEU A 156 -5.76 14.05 4.15
C LEU A 156 -6.45 15.36 4.59
N LEU A 157 -7.79 15.43 4.43
CA LEU A 157 -8.53 16.66 4.70
C LEU A 157 -8.36 17.11 6.15
N ASN A 158 -7.99 18.39 6.30
CA ASN A 158 -7.85 19.07 7.59
C ASN A 158 -6.79 18.48 8.55
N VAL A 159 -6.00 17.49 8.13
CA VAL A 159 -5.06 16.80 9.03
C VAL A 159 -4.07 17.76 9.68
N LEU A 160 -3.51 18.70 8.93
CA LEU A 160 -2.54 19.70 9.43
C LEU A 160 -3.10 20.65 10.50
N ARG A 161 -4.41 20.66 10.72
CA ARG A 161 -5.01 21.42 11.85
C ARG A 161 -4.78 20.72 13.20
N TYR A 162 -4.45 19.44 13.19
CA TYR A 162 -4.36 18.61 14.39
C TYR A 162 -2.98 17.99 14.58
N LEU A 163 -2.37 17.50 13.51
CA LEU A 163 -1.06 16.82 13.55
C LEU A 163 -0.43 16.76 12.15
N ASP A 164 0.87 16.49 12.13
CA ASP A 164 1.63 16.23 10.90
C ASP A 164 2.30 14.83 11.00
N LEU A 165 3.06 14.45 9.98
CA LEU A 165 3.68 13.13 9.89
C LEU A 165 4.62 12.79 11.05
N PRO A 166 5.45 13.72 11.61
CA PRO A 166 6.27 13.39 12.77
C PRO A 166 5.46 12.95 13.99
N GLN A 167 4.34 13.62 14.28
CA GLN A 167 3.47 13.25 15.39
C GLN A 167 2.77 11.90 15.10
N THR A 168 2.29 11.71 13.87
CA THR A 168 1.67 10.45 13.43
C THR A 168 2.65 9.28 13.56
N LEU A 169 3.90 9.49 13.16
CA LEU A 169 4.98 8.51 13.28
C LEU A 169 5.26 8.17 14.74
N ALA A 170 5.35 9.18 15.62
CA ALA A 170 5.54 8.96 17.05
C ALA A 170 4.40 8.13 17.64
N MET A 171 3.14 8.43 17.30
CA MET A 171 1.97 7.66 17.73
C MET A 171 2.03 6.19 17.23
N ALA A 172 2.43 5.96 15.98
CA ALA A 172 2.55 4.60 15.45
C ALA A 172 3.68 3.82 16.14
N ALA A 173 4.81 4.47 16.42
CA ALA A 173 5.98 3.87 17.08
C ALA A 173 5.69 3.42 18.52
N THR A 174 4.68 4.01 19.20
CA THR A 174 4.23 3.52 20.51
C THR A 174 3.47 2.20 20.42
N ARG A 175 2.97 1.82 19.24
CA ARG A 175 2.13 0.64 19.01
C ARG A 175 2.87 -0.50 18.33
N SER A 176 3.79 -0.18 17.43
CA SER A 176 4.53 -1.15 16.64
C SER A 176 5.92 -0.62 16.29
N PRO A 177 6.95 -1.47 16.26
CA PRO A 177 8.26 -1.09 15.74
C PRO A 177 8.16 -0.50 14.33
N VAL A 178 8.85 0.62 14.09
CA VAL A 178 8.89 1.28 12.79
C VAL A 178 10.32 1.30 12.28
N VAL A 179 10.54 0.77 11.09
CA VAL A 179 11.82 0.80 10.38
C VAL A 179 11.65 1.79 9.22
N LEU A 180 12.47 2.83 9.23
CA LEU A 180 12.51 3.84 8.16
C LEU A 180 13.74 3.61 7.30
N THR A 181 13.53 3.56 5.98
CA THR A 181 14.60 3.55 4.98
C THR A 181 14.47 4.75 4.05
N LYS A 182 15.61 5.17 3.49
CA LYS A 182 15.65 6.31 2.56
C LYS A 182 15.31 5.87 1.15
#